data_4f19fab8a81ff35a262b5c7892076932
#
_entry.id   4f19fab8a81ff35a262b5c7892076932
#
_cell.length_a   1.000
_cell.length_b   1.000
_cell.length_c   1.000
_cell.angle_alpha   90.00
_cell.angle_beta   90.00
_cell.angle_gamma   90.00
#
_symmetry.space_group_name_H-M   'P 1'
#
loop_
_entity.id
_entity.type
_entity.pdbx_description
1 polymer ?
#
loop_
_entity_poly.entity_id
_entity_poly.type
_entity_poly.pdbx_seq_one_letter_code
_entity_poly.pdbx_strand_id
1 'polypeptide(L)'
;MTEIRTPRLLLRRWLEDDLVPLSEIHADPAVMRRVGDGATRSEDQTAQDIEAWEEEWDEEGFGMFAVELLGSGELAGAVGLSVADAPAEIAGQVAISWRLGRVFWGQGYASEAAHATLEFAVQDRGLDRVVAVRRITDAASANVLDKLGMQAEGTAQDPVHGHDLAVYGIDLTQYQD
;
A
#
# COMPACT_ATOMS: atom_id res chain seq x y z
N MET A 1 8.55 17.87 -5.40
CA MET A 1 7.27 17.15 -5.50
C MET A 1 7.55 15.70 -5.89
N THR A 2 6.95 14.74 -5.19
CA THR A 2 7.26 13.32 -5.39
C THR A 2 6.30 12.69 -6.37
N GLU A 3 6.80 12.36 -7.56
CA GLU A 3 6.05 11.62 -8.57
C GLU A 3 6.93 10.53 -9.14
N ILE A 4 6.35 9.36 -9.40
CA ILE A 4 7.05 8.24 -10.03
C ILE A 4 6.24 7.78 -11.22
N ARG A 5 6.88 7.73 -12.38
CA ARG A 5 6.29 7.16 -13.60
C ARG A 5 6.80 5.75 -13.80
N THR A 6 5.87 4.86 -14.06
CA THR A 6 6.15 3.49 -14.50
C THR A 6 5.61 3.33 -15.94
N PRO A 7 5.77 2.19 -16.61
CA PRO A 7 5.24 2.02 -17.97
C PRO A 7 3.74 2.30 -18.10
N ARG A 8 2.94 2.05 -17.06
CA ARG A 8 1.48 2.21 -17.15
C ARG A 8 0.89 3.14 -16.10
N LEU A 9 1.67 3.57 -15.08
CA LEU A 9 1.16 4.23 -13.89
C LEU A 9 1.91 5.53 -13.61
N LEU A 10 1.20 6.45 -12.95
CA LEU A 10 1.77 7.60 -12.27
C LEU A 10 1.45 7.47 -10.78
N LEU A 11 2.47 7.38 -9.95
CA LEU A 11 2.37 7.42 -8.50
C LEU A 11 2.63 8.84 -8.05
N ARG A 12 1.69 9.44 -7.34
CA ARG A 12 1.75 10.87 -6.99
C ARG A 12 1.09 11.16 -5.64
N ARG A 13 1.25 12.38 -5.18
CA ARG A 13 0.51 12.89 -4.02
C ARG A 13 -0.97 13.05 -4.36
N TRP A 14 -1.79 13.16 -3.35
CA TRP A 14 -3.25 13.22 -3.46
C TRP A 14 -3.73 14.59 -3.94
N LEU A 15 -4.81 14.57 -4.73
CA LEU A 15 -5.51 15.76 -5.23
C LEU A 15 -6.96 15.76 -4.71
N GLU A 16 -7.61 16.90 -4.68
CA GLU A 16 -9.01 17.01 -4.24
C GLU A 16 -9.93 16.08 -5.04
N ASP A 17 -9.70 15.96 -6.33
CA ASP A 17 -10.52 15.13 -7.23
C ASP A 17 -10.39 13.63 -6.95
N ASP A 18 -9.45 13.21 -6.13
CA ASP A 18 -9.25 11.80 -5.79
C ASP A 18 -10.23 11.29 -4.73
N LEU A 19 -10.86 12.18 -3.98
CA LEU A 19 -11.74 11.78 -2.87
C LEU A 19 -12.88 10.87 -3.31
N VAL A 20 -13.62 11.26 -4.34
CA VAL A 20 -14.78 10.50 -4.81
C VAL A 20 -14.37 9.13 -5.35
N PRO A 21 -13.42 9.02 -6.29
CA PRO A 21 -13.01 7.69 -6.76
C PRO A 21 -12.40 6.81 -5.67
N LEU A 22 -11.63 7.38 -4.74
CA LEU A 22 -11.11 6.58 -3.63
C LEU A 22 -12.23 6.13 -2.68
N SER A 23 -13.22 6.98 -2.45
CA SER A 23 -14.40 6.63 -1.63
C SER A 23 -15.17 5.45 -2.21
N GLU A 24 -15.27 5.39 -3.54
CA GLU A 24 -15.91 4.26 -4.22
C GLU A 24 -15.13 2.95 -3.99
N ILE A 25 -13.79 3.03 -4.02
CA ILE A 25 -12.92 1.88 -3.71
C ILE A 25 -13.09 1.46 -2.25
N HIS A 26 -13.09 2.42 -1.33
CA HIS A 26 -13.23 2.17 0.11
C HIS A 26 -14.64 1.68 0.51
N ALA A 27 -15.63 1.91 -0.32
CA ALA A 27 -17.00 1.41 -0.09
C ALA A 27 -17.20 -0.02 -0.58
N ASP A 28 -16.26 -0.59 -1.32
CA ASP A 28 -16.35 -1.94 -1.84
C ASP A 28 -15.86 -2.96 -0.82
N PRO A 29 -16.77 -3.81 -0.28
CA PRO A 29 -16.37 -4.84 0.70
C PRO A 29 -15.32 -5.82 0.15
N ALA A 30 -15.34 -6.10 -1.15
CA ALA A 30 -14.38 -7.02 -1.76
C ALA A 30 -12.94 -6.46 -1.69
N VAL A 31 -12.80 -5.13 -1.78
CA VAL A 31 -11.51 -4.46 -1.62
C VAL A 31 -11.11 -4.43 -0.14
N MET A 32 -12.00 -3.92 0.70
CA MET A 32 -11.66 -3.56 2.08
C MET A 32 -11.52 -4.76 3.01
N ARG A 33 -12.10 -5.90 2.70
CA ARG A 33 -11.91 -7.10 3.54
C ARG A 33 -10.46 -7.53 3.67
N ARG A 34 -9.57 -7.06 2.79
CA ARG A 34 -8.14 -7.36 2.78
C ARG A 34 -7.31 -6.26 3.46
N VAL A 35 -7.95 -5.18 3.87
CA VAL A 35 -7.27 -3.97 4.36
C VAL A 35 -7.67 -3.73 5.81
N GLY A 36 -6.66 -3.57 6.68
CA GLY A 36 -6.87 -3.24 8.08
C GLY A 36 -7.84 -4.19 8.78
N ASP A 37 -8.88 -3.66 9.41
CA ASP A 37 -9.91 -4.44 10.10
C ASP A 37 -10.95 -5.06 9.16
N GLY A 38 -10.85 -4.78 7.87
CA GLY A 38 -11.76 -5.32 6.85
C GLY A 38 -13.07 -4.55 6.67
N ALA A 39 -13.27 -3.48 7.42
CA ALA A 39 -14.48 -2.66 7.30
C ALA A 39 -14.40 -1.72 6.10
N THR A 40 -15.56 -1.51 5.44
CA THR A 40 -15.68 -0.46 4.43
C THR A 40 -15.58 0.91 5.10
N ARG A 41 -15.26 1.94 4.33
CA ARG A 41 -15.08 3.28 4.83
C ARG A 41 -15.97 4.26 4.09
N SER A 42 -16.53 5.22 4.84
CA SER A 42 -17.36 6.29 4.28
C SER A 42 -16.50 7.33 3.55
N GLU A 43 -17.16 8.25 2.85
CA GLU A 43 -16.46 9.38 2.22
C GLU A 43 -15.74 10.24 3.26
N ASP A 44 -16.38 10.51 4.41
CA ASP A 44 -15.74 11.28 5.49
C ASP A 44 -14.50 10.56 6.04
N GLN A 45 -14.58 9.25 6.24
CA GLN A 45 -13.45 8.44 6.67
C GLN A 45 -12.34 8.43 5.62
N THR A 46 -12.69 8.35 4.34
CA THR A 46 -11.74 8.41 3.24
C THR A 46 -11.01 9.75 3.20
N ALA A 47 -11.74 10.85 3.40
CA ALA A 47 -11.12 12.17 3.49
C ALA A 47 -10.12 12.26 4.64
N GLN A 48 -10.45 11.67 5.79
CA GLN A 48 -9.54 11.60 6.93
C GLN A 48 -8.30 10.74 6.62
N ASP A 49 -8.46 9.65 5.89
CA ASP A 49 -7.35 8.79 5.48
C ASP A 49 -6.38 9.56 4.58
N ILE A 50 -6.90 10.28 3.58
CA ILE A 50 -6.07 11.08 2.67
C ILE A 50 -5.31 12.16 3.47
N GLU A 51 -5.98 12.83 4.38
CA GLU A 51 -5.36 13.85 5.23
C GLU A 51 -4.22 13.24 6.05
N ALA A 52 -4.44 12.11 6.68
CA ALA A 52 -3.41 11.41 7.46
C ALA A 52 -2.22 10.98 6.59
N TRP A 53 -2.46 10.49 5.38
CA TRP A 53 -1.40 10.11 4.44
C TRP A 53 -0.59 11.33 3.99
N GLU A 54 -1.25 12.46 3.72
CA GLU A 54 -0.56 13.68 3.36
C GLU A 54 0.27 14.25 4.52
N GLU A 55 -0.22 14.15 5.76
CA GLU A 55 0.54 14.51 6.95
C GLU A 55 1.79 13.64 7.10
N GLU A 56 1.66 12.33 6.87
CA GLU A 56 2.80 11.41 6.93
C GLU A 56 3.84 11.74 5.85
N TRP A 57 3.39 12.09 4.63
CA TRP A 57 4.29 12.60 3.60
C TRP A 57 5.09 13.80 4.06
N ASP A 58 4.43 14.74 4.72
CA ASP A 58 5.07 15.97 5.21
C ASP A 58 6.05 15.68 6.36
N GLU A 59 5.72 14.75 7.24
CA GLU A 59 6.54 14.43 8.42
C GLU A 59 7.68 13.45 8.10
N GLU A 60 7.41 12.40 7.34
CA GLU A 60 8.36 11.29 7.13
C GLU A 60 9.07 11.36 5.77
N GLY A 61 8.54 12.11 4.83
CA GLY A 61 9.05 12.14 3.46
C GLY A 61 8.66 10.91 2.64
N PHE A 62 7.74 10.12 3.14
CA PHE A 62 7.10 9.01 2.42
C PHE A 62 5.64 8.87 2.89
N GLY A 63 4.85 8.13 2.16
CA GLY A 63 3.44 7.89 2.48
C GLY A 63 2.77 7.05 1.41
N MET A 64 1.44 7.02 1.46
CA MET A 64 0.65 6.37 0.43
C MET A 64 0.57 7.25 -0.81
N PHE A 65 0.87 6.68 -1.97
CA PHE A 65 0.69 7.33 -3.26
C PHE A 65 -0.73 7.12 -3.77
N ALA A 66 -1.26 8.13 -4.45
CA ALA A 66 -2.38 7.95 -5.36
C ALA A 66 -1.84 7.30 -6.64
N VAL A 67 -2.47 6.24 -7.10
CA VAL A 67 -2.06 5.51 -8.31
C VAL A 67 -2.99 5.84 -9.45
N GLU A 68 -2.46 6.55 -10.45
CA GLU A 68 -3.20 6.97 -11.64
C GLU A 68 -2.77 6.14 -12.83
N LEU A 69 -3.74 5.70 -13.65
CA LEU A 69 -3.44 5.05 -14.92
C LEU A 69 -3.05 6.10 -15.95
N LEU A 70 -1.87 5.96 -16.56
CA LEU A 70 -1.37 6.92 -17.56
C LEU A 70 -2.27 6.99 -18.80
N GLY A 71 -2.87 5.86 -19.19
CA GLY A 71 -3.68 5.81 -20.40
C GLY A 71 -5.03 6.51 -20.30
N SER A 72 -5.67 6.45 -19.12
CA SER A 72 -7.03 6.97 -18.94
C SER A 72 -7.12 8.14 -17.96
N GLY A 73 -6.14 8.33 -17.10
CA GLY A 73 -6.20 9.30 -16.01
C GLY A 73 -7.05 8.85 -14.82
N GLU A 74 -7.58 7.63 -14.85
CA GLU A 74 -8.38 7.11 -13.74
C GLU A 74 -7.53 6.82 -12.52
N LEU A 75 -8.10 7.04 -11.33
CA LEU A 75 -7.48 6.60 -10.08
C LEU A 75 -7.71 5.10 -9.88
N ALA A 76 -6.63 4.33 -9.86
CA ALA A 76 -6.70 2.89 -9.64
C ALA A 76 -6.75 2.52 -8.15
N GLY A 77 -6.16 3.34 -7.29
CA GLY A 77 -6.14 3.09 -5.86
C GLY A 77 -4.99 3.77 -5.13
N ALA A 78 -4.54 3.15 -4.07
CA ALA A 78 -3.45 3.64 -3.23
C ALA A 78 -2.39 2.55 -3.04
N VAL A 79 -1.13 2.93 -3.16
CA VAL A 79 0.03 2.05 -2.87
C VAL A 79 1.09 2.91 -2.23
N GLY A 80 1.74 2.42 -1.18
CA GLY A 80 2.82 3.20 -0.60
C GLY A 80 3.34 2.66 0.71
N LEU A 81 3.99 3.54 1.45
CA LEU A 81 4.68 3.26 2.70
C LEU A 81 3.98 3.98 3.85
N SER A 82 4.02 3.39 5.02
CA SER A 82 3.51 3.98 6.24
C SER A 82 4.22 3.39 7.45
N VAL A 83 4.38 4.15 8.52
CA VAL A 83 4.85 3.60 9.79
C VAL A 83 3.72 2.78 10.40
N ALA A 84 3.95 1.50 10.61
CA ALA A 84 2.93 0.59 11.09
C ALA A 84 2.63 0.79 12.57
N ASP A 85 1.34 0.78 12.94
CA ASP A 85 0.89 0.78 14.32
C ASP A 85 0.65 -0.63 14.86
N ALA A 86 0.29 -1.55 13.97
CA ALA A 86 -0.11 -2.90 14.31
C ALA A 86 0.14 -3.85 13.13
N PRO A 87 0.25 -5.16 13.36
CA PRO A 87 0.34 -5.81 14.65
C PRO A 87 1.65 -5.48 15.40
N ALA A 88 1.72 -5.87 16.68
CA ALA A 88 2.88 -5.56 17.51
C ALA A 88 4.21 -6.01 16.91
N GLU A 89 4.21 -7.09 16.15
CA GLU A 89 5.40 -7.67 15.52
C GLU A 89 6.08 -6.72 14.53
N ILE A 90 5.34 -5.77 13.95
CA ILE A 90 5.88 -4.79 13.00
C ILE A 90 5.69 -3.34 13.46
N ALA A 91 5.12 -3.10 14.63
CA ALA A 91 4.86 -1.74 15.11
C ALA A 91 6.13 -0.89 15.11
N GLY A 92 6.04 0.33 14.57
CA GLY A 92 7.16 1.25 14.43
C GLY A 92 8.04 1.02 13.21
N GLN A 93 7.81 -0.05 12.45
CA GLN A 93 8.54 -0.32 11.21
C GLN A 93 7.80 0.26 10.01
N VAL A 94 8.54 0.55 8.93
CA VAL A 94 7.94 1.04 7.69
C VAL A 94 7.34 -0.13 6.93
N ALA A 95 6.05 -0.07 6.66
CA ALA A 95 5.32 -1.11 5.94
C ALA A 95 4.88 -0.61 4.57
N ILE A 96 4.93 -1.50 3.59
CA ILE A 96 4.33 -1.28 2.27
C ILE A 96 2.92 -1.89 2.27
N SER A 97 1.97 -1.19 1.66
CA SER A 97 0.60 -1.68 1.49
C SER A 97 0.01 -1.18 0.19
N TRP A 98 -1.05 -1.84 -0.25
CA TRP A 98 -1.77 -1.46 -1.46
C TRP A 98 -3.25 -1.80 -1.34
N ARG A 99 -4.07 -1.03 -2.04
CA ARG A 99 -5.48 -1.29 -2.27
C ARG A 99 -5.87 -0.72 -3.62
N LEU A 100 -6.39 -1.55 -4.49
CA LEU A 100 -6.83 -1.17 -5.83
C LEU A 100 -8.31 -1.44 -6.00
N GLY A 101 -8.97 -0.62 -6.80
CA GLY A 101 -10.35 -0.88 -7.20
C GLY A 101 -10.45 -2.22 -7.91
N ARG A 102 -11.57 -2.92 -7.67
CA ARG A 102 -11.77 -4.29 -8.16
C ARG A 102 -11.59 -4.42 -9.67
N VAL A 103 -12.04 -3.43 -10.43
CA VAL A 103 -11.93 -3.43 -11.90
C VAL A 103 -10.50 -3.40 -12.40
N PHE A 104 -9.55 -3.03 -11.55
CA PHE A 104 -8.13 -2.95 -11.89
C PHE A 104 -7.35 -4.20 -11.49
N TRP A 105 -7.99 -5.18 -10.85
CA TRP A 105 -7.31 -6.40 -10.40
C TRP A 105 -6.92 -7.30 -11.59
N GLY A 106 -5.93 -8.15 -11.36
CA GLY A 106 -5.51 -9.17 -12.31
C GLY A 106 -4.71 -8.67 -13.50
N GLN A 107 -4.25 -7.42 -13.47
CA GLN A 107 -3.52 -6.78 -14.56
C GLN A 107 -2.06 -6.44 -14.23
N GLY A 108 -1.63 -6.77 -13.02
CA GLY A 108 -0.26 -6.54 -12.58
C GLY A 108 0.02 -5.13 -12.05
N TYR A 109 -0.99 -4.29 -11.89
CA TYR A 109 -0.81 -2.93 -11.41
C TYR A 109 -0.28 -2.87 -9.97
N ALA A 110 -0.76 -3.72 -9.08
CA ALA A 110 -0.30 -3.74 -7.69
C ALA A 110 1.21 -4.04 -7.63
N SER A 111 1.67 -5.04 -8.38
CA SER A 111 3.10 -5.40 -8.45
C SER A 111 3.94 -4.27 -9.05
N GLU A 112 3.45 -3.66 -10.12
CA GLU A 112 4.15 -2.54 -10.78
C GLU A 112 4.30 -1.35 -9.82
N ALA A 113 3.23 -0.96 -9.15
CA ALA A 113 3.24 0.16 -8.20
C ALA A 113 4.06 -0.16 -6.96
N ALA A 114 3.94 -1.36 -6.42
CA ALA A 114 4.69 -1.78 -5.24
C ALA A 114 6.20 -1.85 -5.51
N HIS A 115 6.59 -2.35 -6.67
CA HIS A 115 8.00 -2.39 -7.08
C HIS A 115 8.59 -0.98 -7.16
N ALA A 116 7.88 -0.05 -7.80
CA ALA A 116 8.30 1.35 -7.88
C ALA A 116 8.39 1.99 -6.48
N THR A 117 7.49 1.62 -5.58
CA THR A 117 7.51 2.10 -4.19
C THR A 117 8.75 1.60 -3.45
N LEU A 118 9.16 0.34 -3.63
CA LEU A 118 10.38 -0.18 -3.02
C LEU A 118 11.63 0.49 -3.60
N GLU A 119 11.68 0.75 -4.89
CA GLU A 119 12.78 1.50 -5.49
C GLU A 119 12.88 2.91 -4.89
N PHE A 120 11.76 3.59 -4.73
CA PHE A 120 11.69 4.88 -4.06
C PHE A 120 12.20 4.79 -2.62
N ALA A 121 11.80 3.77 -1.87
CA ALA A 121 12.25 3.56 -0.50
C ALA A 121 13.77 3.47 -0.39
N VAL A 122 14.42 2.76 -1.33
CA VAL A 122 15.87 2.59 -1.37
C VAL A 122 16.57 3.86 -1.85
N GLN A 123 16.19 4.31 -3.04
CA GLN A 123 16.96 5.32 -3.79
C GLN A 123 16.72 6.73 -3.29
N ASP A 124 15.48 7.04 -2.96
CA ASP A 124 15.11 8.41 -2.58
C ASP A 124 15.06 8.60 -1.07
N ARG A 125 14.77 7.55 -0.30
CA ARG A 125 14.63 7.66 1.16
C ARG A 125 15.71 6.93 1.96
N GLY A 126 16.52 6.11 1.31
CA GLY A 126 17.61 5.40 1.96
C GLY A 126 17.17 4.42 3.06
N LEU A 127 15.97 3.85 2.92
CA LEU A 127 15.46 2.90 3.90
C LEU A 127 16.19 1.56 3.79
N ASP A 128 16.52 0.97 4.92
CA ASP A 128 17.24 -0.31 4.98
C ASP A 128 16.31 -1.51 4.95
N ARG A 129 15.07 -1.33 5.37
CA ARG A 129 14.12 -2.43 5.54
C ARG A 129 12.69 -1.95 5.38
N VAL A 130 11.88 -2.78 4.73
CA VAL A 130 10.42 -2.60 4.62
C VAL A 130 9.75 -3.91 4.98
N VAL A 131 8.64 -3.82 5.68
CA VAL A 131 7.81 -4.97 6.07
C VAL A 131 6.46 -4.91 5.39
N ALA A 132 5.73 -6.01 5.45
CA ALA A 132 4.35 -6.08 4.97
C ALA A 132 3.60 -7.15 5.75
N VAL A 133 2.29 -7.01 5.81
CA VAL A 133 1.42 -8.06 6.33
C VAL A 133 0.32 -8.35 5.32
N ARG A 134 -0.14 -9.58 5.29
CA ARG A 134 -1.32 -9.99 4.55
C ARG A 134 -2.16 -10.95 5.39
N ARG A 135 -3.43 -11.02 5.12
CA ARG A 135 -4.25 -12.12 5.64
C ARG A 135 -3.78 -13.42 4.99
N ILE A 136 -3.75 -14.49 5.76
CA ILE A 136 -3.32 -15.80 5.26
C ILE A 136 -4.18 -16.25 4.09
N THR A 137 -5.45 -15.86 4.07
CA THR A 137 -6.39 -16.18 2.99
C THR A 137 -6.23 -15.32 1.74
N ASP A 138 -5.42 -14.27 1.78
CA ASP A 138 -5.22 -13.35 0.65
C ASP A 138 -4.07 -13.83 -0.24
N ALA A 139 -4.39 -14.74 -1.16
CA ALA A 139 -3.41 -15.33 -2.10
C ALA A 139 -2.91 -14.30 -3.12
N ALA A 140 -3.72 -13.32 -3.49
CA ALA A 140 -3.31 -12.29 -4.45
C ALA A 140 -2.17 -11.43 -3.89
N SER A 141 -2.26 -11.03 -2.63
CA SER A 141 -1.17 -10.31 -1.95
C SER A 141 0.07 -11.17 -1.79
N ALA A 142 -0.07 -12.47 -1.55
CA ALA A 142 1.07 -13.38 -1.50
C ALA A 142 1.86 -13.36 -2.81
N ASN A 143 1.17 -13.37 -3.95
CA ASN A 143 1.82 -13.31 -5.26
C ASN A 143 2.57 -11.99 -5.46
N VAL A 144 2.00 -10.87 -5.04
CA VAL A 144 2.68 -9.57 -5.12
C VAL A 144 3.93 -9.56 -4.26
N LEU A 145 3.83 -10.03 -3.02
CA LEU A 145 4.98 -10.10 -2.09
C LEU A 145 6.10 -10.97 -2.63
N ASP A 146 5.76 -12.12 -3.22
CA ASP A 146 6.75 -13.00 -3.85
C ASP A 146 7.47 -12.31 -5.02
N LYS A 147 6.72 -11.59 -5.86
CA LYS A 147 7.31 -10.84 -6.98
C LYS A 147 8.23 -9.72 -6.53
N LEU A 148 7.96 -9.14 -5.36
CA LEU A 148 8.82 -8.11 -4.78
C LEU A 148 10.10 -8.68 -4.15
N GLY A 149 10.18 -9.98 -3.98
CA GLY A 149 11.30 -10.62 -3.30
C GLY A 149 11.20 -10.55 -1.78
N MET A 150 10.03 -10.23 -1.25
CA MET A 150 9.82 -10.21 0.20
C MET A 150 9.70 -11.64 0.75
N GLN A 151 10.23 -11.85 1.94
CA GLN A 151 10.27 -13.18 2.56
C GLN A 151 9.36 -13.25 3.78
N ALA A 152 8.66 -14.37 3.92
CA ALA A 152 7.86 -14.62 5.11
C ALA A 152 8.77 -14.75 6.34
N GLU A 153 8.44 -13.99 7.39
CA GLU A 153 9.24 -13.94 8.61
C GLU A 153 8.50 -14.45 9.83
N GLY A 154 7.20 -14.67 9.73
CA GLY A 154 6.40 -15.14 10.84
C GLY A 154 4.93 -14.93 10.64
N THR A 155 4.19 -15.09 11.72
CA THR A 155 2.75 -14.92 11.77
C THR A 155 2.39 -13.94 12.89
N ALA A 156 1.19 -13.36 12.76
CA ALA A 156 0.63 -12.44 13.74
C ALA A 156 -0.88 -12.55 13.70
N GLN A 157 -1.56 -11.82 14.56
CA GLN A 157 -3.02 -11.70 14.53
C GLN A 157 -3.40 -10.24 14.48
N ASP A 158 -4.42 -9.93 13.68
CA ASP A 158 -4.99 -8.59 13.64
C ASP A 158 -5.59 -8.29 15.04
N PRO A 159 -5.29 -7.10 15.61
CA PRO A 159 -5.68 -6.80 16.99
C PRO A 159 -7.18 -6.53 17.18
N VAL A 160 -7.91 -6.29 16.08
CA VAL A 160 -9.34 -5.97 16.14
C VAL A 160 -10.20 -7.23 16.12
N HIS A 161 -9.97 -8.11 15.15
CA HIS A 161 -10.80 -9.31 14.91
C HIS A 161 -10.04 -10.63 15.07
N GLY A 162 -8.73 -10.59 15.33
CA GLY A 162 -7.93 -11.79 15.51
C GLY A 162 -7.70 -12.62 14.25
N HIS A 163 -7.84 -12.02 13.06
CA HIS A 163 -7.53 -12.70 11.81
C HIS A 163 -6.05 -13.07 11.75
N ASP A 164 -5.76 -14.25 11.24
CA ASP A 164 -4.39 -14.71 11.05
C ASP A 164 -3.70 -13.94 9.92
N LEU A 165 -2.51 -13.43 10.21
CA LEU A 165 -1.68 -12.66 9.29
C LEU A 165 -0.35 -13.36 9.07
N ALA A 166 0.18 -13.26 7.86
CA ALA A 166 1.57 -13.56 7.55
C ALA A 166 2.36 -12.26 7.51
N VAL A 167 3.52 -12.25 8.15
CA VAL A 167 4.43 -11.11 8.22
C VAL A 167 5.59 -11.34 7.26
N TYR A 168 5.90 -10.34 6.46
CA TYR A 168 6.95 -10.36 5.45
C TYR A 168 7.93 -9.22 5.70
N GLY A 169 9.15 -9.41 5.22
CA GLY A 169 10.14 -8.36 5.25
C GLY A 169 11.11 -8.47 4.10
N ILE A 170 11.77 -7.36 3.81
CA ILE A 170 12.84 -7.30 2.83
C ILE A 170 13.95 -6.39 3.34
N ASP A 171 15.18 -6.88 3.23
CA ASP A 171 16.40 -6.10 3.48
C ASP A 171 16.72 -5.34 2.20
N LEU A 172 16.52 -4.03 2.22
CA LEU A 172 16.68 -3.17 1.06
C LEU A 172 18.14 -2.90 0.73
N THR A 173 19.07 -3.19 1.63
CA THR A 173 20.50 -3.05 1.35
C THR A 173 20.94 -4.01 0.24
N GLN A 174 20.18 -5.09 0.03
CA GLN A 174 20.42 -6.09 -1.01
C GLN A 174 19.50 -5.89 -2.23
N TYR A 175 18.58 -4.94 -2.17
CA TYR A 175 17.65 -4.62 -3.23
C TYR A 175 18.29 -3.57 -4.15
N GLN A 176 19.32 -3.99 -4.88
CA GLN A 176 20.05 -3.12 -5.80
C GLN A 176 20.10 -3.77 -7.18
N ASP A 177 19.44 -3.12 -8.13
CA ASP A 177 19.65 -3.34 -9.56
C ASP A 177 19.55 -2.04 -10.31
#